data_583223388abcf515d6659603f8f4c768
#
_entry.id   583223388abcf515d6659603f8f4c768
#
_cell.length_a   1.000
_cell.length_b   1.000
_cell.length_c   1.000
_cell.angle_alpha   90.00
_cell.angle_beta   90.00
_cell.angle_gamma   90.00
#
_symmetry.space_group_name_H-M   'P 1'
#
loop_
_entity.id
_entity.type
_entity.pdbx_description
1 polymer ?
#
loop_
_entity_poly.entity_id
_entity_poly.type
_entity_poly.pdbx_seq_one_letter_code
_entity_poly.pdbx_strand_id
1 'polypeptide(L)'
;MSRRRRLLSAGIAVAILAGGLALARKPLLRRLERAPSVPTYEVRMVPFARQVTAEGNLRAVKSDAISSPTIPDAPPLKISWLACDGCQVHTGDVVAKFDPTDFEKKLKDGQSDRATAEAKIGKERTDTEALLRDRDRTSDLSQAELAKQEKFVAKDTLIFSRNQIIESKLDKDLWSAKMDNAAREQKLEKSLSRSKIDLLALEKRKAEIAMLQAQKGLDNAEVAAPHDGIFIIERDWRGNLWKVGDTVWPGLRLASLPVLDDMEVEAFVLEADAGGLSIGLPATVTLEANPDVAYKATIKNIDKLAKPRIRDVPINYFSVILALEHTDQERMKPGQRARTSMSLDERQALAVPREAIFEKNGRKVVYVSNGNGFEERTVTLDVSSPGLVVIQSGVGAGDRIALRDPTRPAGAAADRPAQGATP
;
A
#
# COMPACT_ATOMS: atom_id res chain seq x y z
N MET A 1 -5.17 109.94 51.61
CA MET A 1 -5.26 109.43 50.23
C MET A 1 -4.17 108.40 49.93
N SER A 2 -4.02 107.32 50.66
CA SER A 2 -2.90 106.34 50.36
C SER A 2 -3.25 104.88 50.51
N ARG A 3 -4.38 104.47 50.99
CA ARG A 3 -4.72 103.00 51.11
C ARG A 3 -5.45 102.42 49.83
N ARG A 4 -6.16 103.26 49.08
CA ARG A 4 -6.89 102.74 47.84
C ARG A 4 -5.94 102.51 46.65
N ARG A 5 -4.81 103.18 46.49
CA ARG A 5 -3.87 102.92 45.39
C ARG A 5 -3.00 101.69 45.60
N ARG A 6 -2.73 101.23 46.82
CA ARG A 6 -1.98 99.98 47.10
C ARG A 6 -2.87 98.71 46.87
N LEU A 7 -4.14 98.78 47.03
CA LEU A 7 -5.04 97.65 46.79
C LEU A 7 -5.31 97.40 45.25
N LEU A 8 -5.30 98.47 44.44
CA LEU A 8 -5.43 98.36 43.00
C LEU A 8 -4.14 97.81 42.36
N SER A 9 -2.95 98.18 42.85
CA SER A 9 -1.68 97.64 42.30
C SER A 9 -1.46 96.18 42.68
N ALA A 10 -1.93 95.72 43.86
CA ALA A 10 -1.86 94.34 44.29
C ALA A 10 -2.83 93.44 43.47
N GLY A 11 -4.04 93.95 43.11
CA GLY A 11 -4.99 93.26 42.27
C GLY A 11 -4.48 93.06 40.86
N ILE A 12 -3.81 94.09 40.28
CA ILE A 12 -3.24 93.94 38.92
C ILE A 12 -2.05 92.97 38.89
N ALA A 13 -1.18 92.97 39.91
CA ALA A 13 -0.08 92.05 40.02
C ALA A 13 -0.53 90.57 40.12
N VAL A 14 -1.65 90.28 40.89
CA VAL A 14 -2.25 88.95 41.03
C VAL A 14 -2.88 88.55 39.70
N ALA A 15 -3.55 89.49 38.99
CA ALA A 15 -4.19 89.15 37.69
C ALA A 15 -3.12 88.84 36.59
N ILE A 16 -1.96 89.54 36.60
CA ILE A 16 -0.85 89.25 35.68
C ILE A 16 -0.18 87.91 36.00
N LEU A 17 -0.02 87.59 37.29
CA LEU A 17 0.54 86.30 37.75
C LEU A 17 -0.43 85.15 37.42
N ALA A 18 -1.70 85.35 37.61
CA ALA A 18 -2.75 84.31 37.26
C ALA A 18 -2.87 84.13 35.72
N GLY A 19 -2.78 85.22 34.97
CA GLY A 19 -2.75 85.17 33.49
C GLY A 19 -1.46 84.54 32.91
N GLY A 20 -0.30 84.84 33.54
CA GLY A 20 0.96 84.15 33.19
C GLY A 20 0.97 82.67 33.49
N LEU A 21 0.39 82.26 34.63
CA LEU A 21 0.26 80.88 34.99
C LEU A 21 -0.73 80.06 34.09
N ALA A 22 -1.84 80.73 33.64
CA ALA A 22 -2.79 80.18 32.71
C ALA A 22 -2.21 80.04 31.27
N LEU A 23 -1.38 80.96 30.83
CA LEU A 23 -0.68 80.87 29.52
C LEU A 23 0.45 79.86 29.52
N ALA A 24 1.15 79.66 30.68
CA ALA A 24 2.19 78.62 30.82
C ALA A 24 1.63 77.20 30.98
N ARG A 25 0.41 77.08 31.38
CA ARG A 25 -0.25 75.79 31.51
C ARG A 25 -0.55 75.12 30.16
N LYS A 26 -0.87 75.88 29.13
CA LYS A 26 -1.19 75.37 27.79
C LYS A 26 -0.04 74.61 27.11
N PRO A 27 1.24 75.11 27.12
CA PRO A 27 2.31 74.32 26.56
C PRO A 27 2.76 73.13 27.44
N LEU A 28 2.56 73.22 28.77
CA LEU A 28 2.92 72.15 29.68
C LEU A 28 1.89 70.95 29.60
N LEU A 29 0.62 71.26 29.43
CA LEU A 29 -0.44 70.22 29.21
C LEU A 29 -0.33 69.56 27.85
N ARG A 30 0.13 70.27 26.80
CA ARG A 30 0.42 69.67 25.50
C ARG A 30 1.62 68.72 25.50
N ARG A 31 2.55 68.84 26.46
CA ARG A 31 3.65 67.87 26.64
C ARG A 31 3.23 66.61 27.42
N LEU A 32 2.05 66.63 28.07
CA LEU A 32 1.48 65.50 28.78
C LEU A 32 0.38 64.75 27.97
N GLU A 33 -0.04 65.29 26.81
CA GLU A 33 -0.75 64.46 25.84
C GLU A 33 0.27 63.45 25.30
N ARG A 34 0.38 62.29 25.97
CA ARG A 34 1.08 61.13 25.43
C ARG A 34 0.52 60.90 24.04
N ALA A 35 1.38 61.06 23.01
CA ALA A 35 1.08 60.53 21.69
C ALA A 35 0.55 59.09 21.84
N PRO A 36 -0.50 58.67 21.15
CA PRO A 36 -1.05 57.35 21.28
C PRO A 36 0.10 56.37 21.17
N SER A 37 0.35 55.64 22.26
CA SER A 37 1.49 54.73 22.34
C SER A 37 1.26 53.64 21.31
N VAL A 38 2.01 53.68 20.22
CA VAL A 38 2.01 52.59 19.24
C VAL A 38 2.52 51.35 19.97
N PRO A 39 1.76 50.27 20.04
CA PRO A 39 2.20 49.03 20.68
C PRO A 39 3.48 48.56 20.00
N THR A 40 4.49 48.21 20.80
CA THR A 40 5.79 47.76 20.29
C THR A 40 6.04 46.32 20.71
N TYR A 41 6.74 45.58 19.85
CA TYR A 41 7.23 44.24 20.09
C TYR A 41 8.76 44.29 20.17
N GLU A 42 9.35 43.63 21.17
CA GLU A 42 10.79 43.49 21.31
C GLU A 42 11.27 42.28 20.51
N VAL A 43 12.16 42.52 19.55
CA VAL A 43 12.73 41.47 18.70
C VAL A 43 13.65 40.60 19.53
N ARG A 44 13.34 39.32 19.62
CA ARG A 44 14.13 38.35 20.37
C ARG A 44 14.50 37.19 19.47
N MET A 45 15.58 36.50 19.81
CA MET A 45 15.90 35.20 19.29
C MET A 45 14.91 34.21 19.87
N VAL A 46 14.11 33.58 19.02
CA VAL A 46 13.13 32.56 19.43
C VAL A 46 13.42 31.26 18.67
N PRO A 47 13.16 30.10 19.27
CA PRO A 47 13.20 28.87 18.52
C PRO A 47 12.10 28.93 17.43
N PHE A 48 12.54 28.94 16.21
CA PHE A 48 11.65 28.96 15.05
C PHE A 48 11.73 27.63 14.36
N ALA A 49 10.58 26.96 14.26
CA ALA A 49 10.44 25.77 13.48
C ALA A 49 9.41 26.02 12.37
N ARG A 50 9.79 25.78 11.14
CA ARG A 50 8.85 25.73 10.03
C ARG A 50 8.02 24.46 10.21
N GLN A 51 6.72 24.60 10.34
CA GLN A 51 5.81 23.46 10.45
C GLN A 51 5.07 23.24 9.13
N VAL A 52 5.08 22.00 8.68
CA VAL A 52 4.27 21.53 7.55
C VAL A 52 3.17 20.67 8.10
N THR A 53 1.92 21.06 7.86
CA THR A 53 0.74 20.27 8.24
C THR A 53 0.24 19.49 7.05
N ALA A 54 -0.10 18.23 7.27
CA ALA A 54 -0.65 17.36 6.25
C ALA A 54 -1.76 16.49 6.83
N GLU A 55 -2.71 16.14 5.99
CA GLU A 55 -3.70 15.13 6.30
C GLU A 55 -3.21 13.76 5.86
N GLY A 56 -3.56 12.75 6.63
CA GLY A 56 -3.17 11.39 6.36
C GLY A 56 -4.17 10.37 6.88
N ASN A 57 -3.84 9.12 6.68
CA ASN A 57 -4.61 7.99 7.20
C ASN A 57 -3.71 7.08 8.01
N LEU A 58 -4.27 6.58 9.11
CA LEU A 58 -3.62 5.56 9.93
C LEU A 58 -3.69 4.22 9.20
N ARG A 59 -2.57 3.51 9.14
CA ARG A 59 -2.49 2.17 8.57
C ARG A 59 -1.60 1.26 9.42
N ALA A 60 -1.80 -0.03 9.34
CA ALA A 60 -0.90 -0.99 9.97
C ALA A 60 0.40 -1.11 9.15
N VAL A 61 1.51 -1.29 9.83
CA VAL A 61 2.82 -1.54 9.19
C VAL A 61 2.82 -2.87 8.44
N LYS A 62 2.16 -3.88 9.01
CA LYS A 62 1.99 -5.21 8.43
C LYS A 62 0.50 -5.51 8.26
N SER A 63 0.15 -6.09 7.14
CA SER A 63 -1.21 -6.54 6.85
C SER A 63 -1.14 -7.78 5.98
N ASP A 64 -1.69 -8.87 6.47
CA ASP A 64 -1.77 -10.11 5.71
C ASP A 64 -2.97 -10.07 4.77
N ALA A 65 -2.74 -10.47 3.53
CA ALA A 65 -3.78 -10.54 2.52
C ALA A 65 -4.54 -11.84 2.64
N ILE A 66 -5.85 -11.76 2.77
CA ILE A 66 -6.74 -12.89 2.65
C ILE A 66 -7.17 -13.00 1.19
N SER A 67 -6.66 -14.04 0.52
CA SER A 67 -6.88 -14.26 -0.90
C SER A 67 -7.64 -15.56 -1.14
N SER A 68 -8.33 -15.64 -2.29
CA SER A 68 -8.90 -16.89 -2.75
C SER A 68 -7.81 -17.94 -3.01
N PRO A 69 -8.07 -19.22 -2.84
CA PRO A 69 -7.10 -20.28 -3.05
C PRO A 69 -6.47 -20.24 -4.45
N THR A 70 -5.13 -20.34 -4.50
CA THR A 70 -4.39 -20.41 -5.77
C THR A 70 -4.25 -21.88 -6.16
N ILE A 71 -5.09 -22.35 -7.09
CA ILE A 71 -5.09 -23.71 -7.61
C ILE A 71 -4.89 -23.63 -9.11
N PRO A 72 -3.84 -24.27 -9.66
CA PRO A 72 -3.62 -24.29 -11.12
C PRO A 72 -4.85 -24.88 -11.83
N ASP A 73 -5.26 -24.24 -12.93
CA ASP A 73 -6.40 -24.65 -13.77
C ASP A 73 -7.74 -24.76 -13.05
N ALA A 74 -7.87 -24.10 -11.87
CA ALA A 74 -9.16 -24.05 -11.18
C ALA A 74 -10.11 -23.07 -11.87
N PRO A 75 -11.41 -23.38 -11.92
CA PRO A 75 -12.42 -22.43 -12.36
C PRO A 75 -12.52 -21.27 -11.37
N PRO A 76 -13.17 -20.17 -11.75
CA PRO A 76 -13.53 -19.13 -10.82
C PRO A 76 -14.34 -19.70 -9.65
N LEU A 77 -14.03 -19.22 -8.43
CA LEU A 77 -14.61 -19.72 -7.17
C LEU A 77 -15.77 -18.82 -6.75
N LYS A 78 -16.85 -19.41 -6.27
CA LYS A 78 -17.97 -18.66 -5.72
C LYS A 78 -17.82 -18.54 -4.20
N ILE A 79 -17.95 -17.32 -3.68
CA ILE A 79 -17.94 -17.07 -2.24
C ILE A 79 -19.23 -17.62 -1.63
N SER A 80 -19.15 -18.61 -0.76
CA SER A 80 -20.30 -19.16 -0.03
C SER A 80 -20.51 -18.48 1.31
N TRP A 81 -19.44 -18.02 1.95
CA TRP A 81 -19.49 -17.30 3.21
C TRP A 81 -18.28 -16.37 3.34
N LEU A 82 -18.46 -15.24 4.01
CA LEU A 82 -17.42 -14.25 4.27
C LEU A 82 -17.67 -13.65 5.65
N ALA A 83 -16.61 -13.44 6.43
CA ALA A 83 -16.67 -12.74 7.70
C ALA A 83 -17.15 -11.29 7.50
N CYS A 84 -17.74 -10.70 8.53
CA CYS A 84 -18.24 -9.33 8.46
C CYS A 84 -17.08 -8.32 8.36
N ASP A 85 -17.29 -7.28 7.58
CA ASP A 85 -16.34 -6.18 7.47
C ASP A 85 -16.17 -5.44 8.80
N GLY A 86 -14.93 -5.25 9.26
CA GLY A 86 -14.62 -4.62 10.55
C GLY A 86 -14.75 -5.54 11.78
N CYS A 87 -15.05 -6.83 11.61
CA CYS A 87 -15.14 -7.78 12.73
C CYS A 87 -13.75 -8.16 13.25
N GLN A 88 -13.68 -8.35 14.57
CA GLN A 88 -12.51 -8.95 15.20
C GLN A 88 -12.51 -10.46 14.97
N VAL A 89 -11.38 -11.00 14.56
CA VAL A 89 -11.15 -12.43 14.31
C VAL A 89 -9.92 -12.88 15.06
N HIS A 90 -9.90 -14.16 15.45
CA HIS A 90 -8.78 -14.79 16.13
C HIS A 90 -8.05 -15.74 15.20
N THR A 91 -6.81 -16.03 15.55
CA THR A 91 -5.99 -17.00 14.82
C THR A 91 -6.70 -18.32 14.66
N GLY A 92 -6.85 -18.78 13.43
CA GLY A 92 -7.54 -20.04 13.09
C GLY A 92 -9.04 -19.92 12.84
N ASP A 93 -9.66 -18.75 13.09
CA ASP A 93 -11.06 -18.53 12.73
C ASP A 93 -11.22 -18.57 11.21
N VAL A 94 -12.28 -19.23 10.73
CA VAL A 94 -12.58 -19.24 9.30
C VAL A 94 -13.11 -17.87 8.90
N VAL A 95 -12.45 -17.22 7.95
CA VAL A 95 -12.77 -15.85 7.49
C VAL A 95 -13.41 -15.80 6.11
N ALA A 96 -13.21 -16.85 5.30
CA ALA A 96 -13.86 -16.99 4.00
C ALA A 96 -14.11 -18.47 3.70
N LYS A 97 -15.26 -18.77 3.06
CA LYS A 97 -15.59 -20.10 2.52
C LYS A 97 -15.99 -19.96 1.06
N PHE A 98 -15.51 -20.92 0.28
CA PHE A 98 -15.85 -21.04 -1.14
C PHE A 98 -16.73 -22.25 -1.38
N ASP A 99 -17.51 -22.23 -2.45
CA ASP A 99 -18.35 -23.34 -2.85
C ASP A 99 -17.48 -24.55 -3.27
N PRO A 100 -17.53 -25.68 -2.56
CA PRO A 100 -16.70 -26.85 -2.84
C PRO A 100 -17.25 -27.73 -3.97
N THR A 101 -18.48 -27.48 -4.46
CA THR A 101 -19.23 -28.38 -5.35
C THR A 101 -18.46 -28.81 -6.60
N ASP A 102 -17.76 -27.84 -7.22
CA ASP A 102 -16.98 -28.14 -8.42
C ASP A 102 -15.75 -29.00 -8.12
N PHE A 103 -15.14 -28.85 -6.96
CA PHE A 103 -14.01 -29.69 -6.53
C PHE A 103 -14.48 -31.09 -6.14
N GLU A 104 -15.59 -31.22 -5.44
CA GLU A 104 -16.19 -32.53 -5.10
C GLU A 104 -16.52 -33.33 -6.37
N LYS A 105 -17.12 -32.66 -7.35
CA LYS A 105 -17.41 -33.27 -8.66
C LYS A 105 -16.12 -33.70 -9.36
N LYS A 106 -15.12 -32.82 -9.48
CA LYS A 106 -13.83 -33.16 -10.10
C LYS A 106 -13.11 -34.30 -9.39
N LEU A 107 -13.19 -34.35 -8.05
CA LEU A 107 -12.61 -35.43 -7.27
C LEU A 107 -13.29 -36.79 -7.61
N LYS A 108 -14.62 -36.78 -7.64
CA LYS A 108 -15.40 -37.96 -7.99
C LYS A 108 -15.17 -38.42 -9.42
N ASP A 109 -15.14 -37.47 -10.37
CA ASP A 109 -14.86 -37.78 -11.79
C ASP A 109 -13.45 -38.36 -11.94
N GLY A 110 -12.45 -37.76 -11.30
CA GLY A 110 -11.07 -38.26 -11.28
C GLY A 110 -10.95 -39.65 -10.65
N GLN A 111 -11.70 -39.97 -9.57
CA GLN A 111 -11.75 -41.29 -8.97
C GLN A 111 -12.29 -42.31 -9.97
N SER A 112 -13.37 -41.96 -10.68
CA SER A 112 -13.98 -42.81 -11.71
C SER A 112 -13.03 -43.05 -12.89
N ASP A 113 -12.36 -41.99 -13.37
CA ASP A 113 -11.40 -42.07 -14.47
C ASP A 113 -10.19 -42.93 -14.10
N ARG A 114 -9.66 -42.78 -12.87
CA ARG A 114 -8.59 -43.62 -12.36
C ARG A 114 -8.99 -45.08 -12.31
N ALA A 115 -10.14 -45.37 -11.74
CA ALA A 115 -10.68 -46.76 -11.65
C ALA A 115 -10.88 -47.38 -13.04
N THR A 116 -11.40 -46.58 -13.99
CA THR A 116 -11.58 -46.98 -15.38
C THR A 116 -10.24 -47.27 -16.06
N ALA A 117 -9.26 -46.44 -15.89
CA ALA A 117 -7.90 -46.64 -16.44
C ALA A 117 -7.24 -47.89 -15.83
N GLU A 118 -7.37 -48.10 -14.51
CA GLU A 118 -6.87 -49.30 -13.83
C GLU A 118 -7.53 -50.58 -14.34
N ALA A 119 -8.85 -50.60 -14.53
CA ALA A 119 -9.59 -51.73 -15.09
C ALA A 119 -9.13 -52.03 -16.53
N LYS A 120 -8.94 -50.99 -17.36
CA LYS A 120 -8.42 -51.15 -18.74
C LYS A 120 -7.00 -51.72 -18.75
N ILE A 121 -6.10 -51.25 -17.85
CA ILE A 121 -4.75 -51.82 -17.70
C ILE A 121 -4.81 -53.29 -17.31
N GLY A 122 -5.66 -53.64 -16.33
CA GLY A 122 -5.85 -55.00 -15.90
C GLY A 122 -6.33 -55.90 -17.05
N LYS A 123 -7.33 -55.43 -17.79
CA LYS A 123 -7.85 -56.12 -18.96
C LYS A 123 -6.77 -56.34 -20.03
N GLU A 124 -6.06 -55.27 -20.45
CA GLU A 124 -5.01 -55.37 -21.47
C GLU A 124 -3.90 -56.36 -21.06
N ARG A 125 -3.54 -56.41 -19.77
CA ARG A 125 -2.57 -57.39 -19.26
C ARG A 125 -3.09 -58.82 -19.40
N THR A 126 -4.32 -59.05 -18.97
CA THR A 126 -4.95 -60.39 -19.06
C THR A 126 -5.10 -60.84 -20.50
N ASP A 127 -5.58 -59.96 -21.39
CA ASP A 127 -5.76 -60.23 -22.81
C ASP A 127 -4.40 -60.55 -23.47
N THR A 128 -3.37 -59.76 -23.13
CA THR A 128 -2.00 -59.97 -23.64
C THR A 128 -1.41 -61.29 -23.14
N GLU A 129 -1.57 -61.61 -21.86
CA GLU A 129 -1.10 -62.89 -21.31
C GLU A 129 -1.77 -64.09 -21.99
N ALA A 130 -3.08 -64.00 -22.22
CA ALA A 130 -3.81 -65.08 -22.95
C ALA A 130 -3.29 -65.24 -24.37
N LEU A 131 -3.09 -64.11 -25.09
CA LEU A 131 -2.57 -64.14 -26.46
C LEU A 131 -1.13 -64.67 -26.51
N LEU A 132 -0.28 -64.28 -25.56
CA LEU A 132 1.11 -64.76 -25.51
C LEU A 132 1.17 -66.26 -25.20
N ARG A 133 0.32 -66.82 -24.33
CA ARG A 133 0.23 -68.27 -24.05
C ARG A 133 -0.16 -69.07 -25.32
N ASP A 134 -1.10 -68.51 -26.11
CA ASP A 134 -1.49 -69.16 -27.37
C ASP A 134 -0.35 -69.13 -28.41
N ARG A 135 0.37 -67.99 -28.51
CA ARG A 135 1.56 -67.85 -29.35
C ARG A 135 2.73 -68.73 -28.90
N ASP A 136 2.99 -68.86 -27.60
CA ASP A 136 3.99 -69.76 -27.03
C ASP A 136 3.67 -71.22 -27.43
N ARG A 137 2.40 -71.65 -27.29
CA ARG A 137 1.96 -73.00 -27.73
C ARG A 137 2.18 -73.19 -29.21
N THR A 138 1.88 -72.21 -30.07
CA THR A 138 2.12 -72.27 -31.52
C THR A 138 3.59 -72.33 -31.86
N SER A 139 4.41 -71.59 -31.13
CA SER A 139 5.88 -71.60 -31.25
C SER A 139 6.44 -72.95 -30.85
N ASP A 140 5.99 -73.54 -29.73
CA ASP A 140 6.46 -74.86 -29.26
C ASP A 140 6.13 -75.96 -30.27
N LEU A 141 4.89 -75.93 -30.87
CA LEU A 141 4.50 -76.86 -31.89
C LEU A 141 5.40 -76.70 -33.13
N SER A 142 5.67 -75.45 -33.58
CA SER A 142 6.52 -75.18 -34.74
C SER A 142 7.97 -75.63 -34.48
N GLN A 143 8.46 -75.46 -33.27
CA GLN A 143 9.79 -75.93 -32.84
C GLN A 143 9.87 -77.46 -32.81
N ALA A 144 8.84 -78.13 -32.27
CA ALA A 144 8.76 -79.57 -32.26
C ALA A 144 8.74 -80.17 -33.67
N GLU A 145 7.96 -79.59 -34.59
CA GLU A 145 7.93 -80.04 -36.02
C GLU A 145 9.25 -79.74 -36.75
N LEU A 146 9.91 -78.58 -36.50
CA LEU A 146 11.24 -78.30 -37.03
C LEU A 146 12.25 -79.31 -36.51
N ALA A 147 12.29 -79.61 -35.22
CA ALA A 147 13.18 -80.63 -34.67
C ALA A 147 12.95 -82.04 -35.24
N LYS A 148 11.67 -82.37 -35.51
CA LYS A 148 11.31 -83.63 -36.19
C LYS A 148 11.85 -83.62 -37.64
N GLN A 149 11.61 -82.56 -38.38
CA GLN A 149 12.14 -82.40 -39.75
C GLN A 149 13.65 -82.47 -39.82
N GLU A 150 14.38 -81.87 -38.90
CA GLU A 150 15.82 -81.92 -38.80
C GLU A 150 16.39 -83.34 -38.62
N LYS A 151 15.70 -84.16 -37.83
CA LYS A 151 16.07 -85.54 -37.64
C LYS A 151 15.81 -86.45 -38.87
N PHE A 152 14.78 -86.09 -39.63
CA PHE A 152 14.36 -86.92 -40.81
C PHE A 152 14.72 -86.31 -42.19
N VAL A 153 15.59 -85.21 -42.20
CA VAL A 153 16.03 -84.66 -43.45
C VAL A 153 16.71 -85.70 -44.32
N ALA A 154 16.15 -85.96 -45.50
CA ALA A 154 16.76 -86.81 -46.52
C ALA A 154 18.08 -86.16 -47.01
N LYS A 155 19.22 -86.70 -46.65
CA LYS A 155 20.53 -86.19 -47.01
C LYS A 155 21.30 -87.06 -48.05
N ASP A 156 20.96 -88.31 -48.17
CA ASP A 156 21.70 -89.24 -49.02
C ASP A 156 20.99 -89.45 -50.34
N THR A 157 21.66 -89.04 -51.46
CA THR A 157 21.19 -89.19 -52.83
C THR A 157 21.18 -90.65 -53.34
N LEU A 158 21.82 -91.58 -52.64
CA LEU A 158 21.81 -92.99 -52.96
C LEU A 158 20.54 -93.67 -52.42
N ILE A 159 19.88 -93.16 -51.39
CA ILE A 159 18.76 -93.71 -50.73
C ILE A 159 17.45 -93.01 -51.11
N PHE A 160 17.49 -91.72 -51.31
CA PHE A 160 16.32 -90.82 -51.54
C PHE A 160 16.31 -90.20 -52.94
N SER A 161 15.14 -90.14 -53.55
CA SER A 161 15.01 -89.39 -54.81
C SER A 161 15.29 -87.91 -54.67
N ARG A 162 15.77 -87.23 -55.73
CA ARG A 162 16.06 -85.81 -55.76
C ARG A 162 14.88 -84.95 -55.31
N ASN A 163 13.65 -85.37 -55.69
CA ASN A 163 12.43 -84.63 -55.27
C ASN A 163 12.19 -84.74 -53.77
N GLN A 164 12.40 -85.92 -53.15
CA GLN A 164 12.25 -86.08 -51.69
C GLN A 164 13.25 -85.28 -50.92
N ILE A 165 14.50 -85.08 -51.43
CA ILE A 165 15.52 -84.19 -50.81
C ILE A 165 15.11 -82.73 -50.89
N ILE A 166 14.52 -82.31 -52.04
CA ILE A 166 14.04 -80.93 -52.22
C ILE A 166 12.86 -80.68 -51.34
N GLU A 167 11.86 -81.56 -51.27
CA GLU A 167 10.69 -81.46 -50.37
C GLU A 167 11.10 -81.37 -48.92
N SER A 168 11.97 -82.26 -48.44
CA SER A 168 12.49 -82.23 -47.05
C SER A 168 13.23 -80.95 -46.70
N LYS A 169 13.98 -80.37 -47.63
CA LYS A 169 14.59 -79.07 -47.44
C LYS A 169 13.55 -77.94 -47.39
N LEU A 170 12.60 -77.94 -48.33
CA LEU A 170 11.53 -76.92 -48.38
C LEU A 170 10.68 -76.96 -47.10
N ASP A 171 10.35 -78.18 -46.62
CA ASP A 171 9.60 -78.31 -45.34
C ASP A 171 10.38 -77.80 -44.15
N LYS A 172 11.70 -78.09 -44.09
CA LYS A 172 12.55 -77.50 -43.02
C LYS A 172 12.58 -75.99 -43.12
N ASP A 173 12.78 -75.41 -44.30
CA ASP A 173 12.82 -73.98 -44.48
C ASP A 173 11.47 -73.33 -44.17
N LEU A 174 10.34 -74.00 -44.52
CA LEU A 174 9.02 -73.55 -44.18
C LEU A 174 8.78 -73.49 -42.62
N TRP A 175 9.18 -74.56 -41.90
CA TRP A 175 9.02 -74.57 -40.45
C TRP A 175 9.95 -73.61 -39.74
N SER A 176 11.18 -73.41 -40.25
CA SER A 176 12.10 -72.38 -39.75
C SER A 176 11.49 -70.98 -39.94
N ALA A 177 10.95 -70.69 -41.12
CA ALA A 177 10.30 -69.40 -41.40
C ALA A 177 9.05 -69.18 -40.53
N LYS A 178 8.26 -70.25 -40.27
CA LYS A 178 7.11 -70.16 -39.33
C LYS A 178 7.56 -69.84 -37.92
N MET A 179 8.62 -70.48 -37.42
CA MET A 179 9.18 -70.22 -36.11
C MET A 179 9.66 -68.77 -35.96
N ASP A 180 10.44 -68.28 -36.97
CA ASP A 180 10.96 -66.91 -37.00
C ASP A 180 9.81 -65.89 -37.02
N ASN A 181 8.75 -66.16 -37.82
CA ASN A 181 7.57 -65.30 -37.85
C ASN A 181 6.83 -65.30 -36.53
N ALA A 182 6.62 -66.49 -35.87
CA ALA A 182 6.01 -66.56 -34.58
C ALA A 182 6.77 -65.76 -33.50
N ALA A 183 8.11 -65.85 -33.51
CA ALA A 183 8.96 -65.07 -32.61
C ALA A 183 8.86 -63.55 -32.85
N ARG A 184 8.79 -63.14 -34.16
CA ARG A 184 8.62 -61.71 -34.48
C ARG A 184 7.22 -61.19 -34.06
N GLU A 185 6.18 -61.95 -34.34
CA GLU A 185 4.82 -61.59 -33.96
C GLU A 185 4.68 -61.52 -32.41
N GLN A 186 5.28 -62.45 -31.68
CA GLN A 186 5.30 -62.39 -30.20
C GLN A 186 6.00 -61.13 -29.69
N LYS A 187 7.16 -60.78 -30.27
CA LYS A 187 7.89 -59.56 -29.91
C LYS A 187 7.11 -58.29 -30.24
N LEU A 188 6.43 -58.26 -31.40
CA LEU A 188 5.61 -57.14 -31.81
C LEU A 188 4.41 -56.96 -30.86
N GLU A 189 3.70 -58.05 -30.51
CA GLU A 189 2.55 -58.03 -29.61
C GLU A 189 2.95 -57.53 -28.22
N LYS A 190 4.06 -58.04 -27.64
CA LYS A 190 4.63 -57.54 -26.40
C LYS A 190 4.91 -56.01 -26.44
N SER A 191 5.44 -55.54 -27.58
CA SER A 191 5.72 -54.14 -27.77
C SER A 191 4.45 -53.29 -27.85
N LEU A 192 3.44 -53.74 -28.62
CA LEU A 192 2.16 -53.07 -28.76
C LEU A 192 1.41 -52.99 -27.44
N SER A 193 1.33 -54.11 -26.72
CA SER A 193 0.69 -54.16 -25.41
C SER A 193 1.37 -53.27 -24.39
N ARG A 194 2.73 -53.25 -24.38
CA ARG A 194 3.47 -52.33 -23.51
C ARG A 194 3.12 -50.88 -23.84
N SER A 195 3.10 -50.49 -25.11
CA SER A 195 2.74 -49.13 -25.52
C SER A 195 1.29 -48.76 -25.13
N LYS A 196 0.34 -49.69 -25.25
CA LYS A 196 -1.04 -49.46 -24.80
C LYS A 196 -1.13 -49.31 -23.28
N ILE A 197 -0.41 -50.17 -22.52
CA ILE A 197 -0.36 -50.05 -21.04
C ILE A 197 0.28 -48.71 -20.63
N ASP A 198 1.34 -48.27 -21.31
CA ASP A 198 1.98 -46.96 -21.05
C ASP A 198 1.00 -45.80 -21.30
N LEU A 199 0.22 -45.85 -22.38
CA LEU A 199 -0.83 -44.83 -22.63
C LEU A 199 -1.88 -44.82 -21.54
N LEU A 200 -2.40 -45.99 -21.13
CA LEU A 200 -3.37 -46.12 -20.05
C LEU A 200 -2.79 -45.69 -18.70
N ALA A 201 -1.51 -45.93 -18.46
CA ALA A 201 -0.80 -45.45 -17.27
C ALA A 201 -0.71 -43.92 -17.24
N LEU A 202 -0.52 -43.26 -18.40
CA LEU A 202 -0.58 -41.80 -18.52
C LEU A 202 -2.01 -41.26 -18.24
N GLU A 203 -3.06 -41.96 -18.75
CA GLU A 203 -4.46 -41.61 -18.43
C GLU A 203 -4.70 -41.69 -16.92
N LYS A 204 -4.29 -42.80 -16.29
CA LYS A 204 -4.36 -42.97 -14.84
C LYS A 204 -3.66 -41.84 -14.08
N ARG A 205 -2.41 -41.52 -14.48
CA ARG A 205 -1.64 -40.46 -13.82
C ARG A 205 -2.29 -39.09 -14.00
N LYS A 206 -2.88 -38.79 -15.16
CA LYS A 206 -3.66 -37.56 -15.38
C LYS A 206 -4.86 -37.48 -14.43
N ALA A 207 -5.58 -38.56 -14.26
CA ALA A 207 -6.70 -38.64 -13.31
C ALA A 207 -6.22 -38.44 -11.85
N GLU A 208 -5.10 -39.04 -11.46
CA GLU A 208 -4.50 -38.86 -10.13
C GLU A 208 -4.09 -37.43 -9.86
N ILE A 209 -3.51 -36.71 -10.85
CA ILE A 209 -3.18 -35.28 -10.75
C ILE A 209 -4.46 -34.46 -10.59
N ALA A 210 -5.49 -34.74 -11.38
CA ALA A 210 -6.76 -34.03 -11.28
C ALA A 210 -7.43 -34.25 -9.89
N MET A 211 -7.37 -35.48 -9.35
CA MET A 211 -7.80 -35.75 -7.99
C MET A 211 -7.03 -34.98 -6.94
N LEU A 212 -5.69 -34.94 -7.05
CA LEU A 212 -4.84 -34.19 -6.09
C LEU A 212 -5.15 -32.69 -6.12
N GLN A 213 -5.38 -32.12 -7.31
CA GLN A 213 -5.77 -30.73 -7.47
C GLN A 213 -7.15 -30.45 -6.86
N ALA A 214 -8.11 -31.34 -7.11
CA ALA A 214 -9.45 -31.25 -6.54
C ALA A 214 -9.43 -31.35 -5.01
N GLN A 215 -8.64 -32.28 -4.46
CA GLN A 215 -8.47 -32.41 -3.00
C GLN A 215 -7.86 -31.16 -2.38
N LYS A 216 -6.79 -30.62 -2.98
CA LYS A 216 -6.22 -29.33 -2.53
C LYS A 216 -7.23 -28.19 -2.63
N GLY A 217 -8.13 -28.25 -3.62
CA GLY A 217 -9.23 -27.30 -3.74
C GLY A 217 -10.20 -27.37 -2.57
N LEU A 218 -10.56 -28.58 -2.16
CA LEU A 218 -11.41 -28.83 -1.00
C LEU A 218 -10.74 -28.38 0.31
N ASP A 219 -9.49 -28.78 0.51
CA ASP A 219 -8.73 -28.45 1.72
C ASP A 219 -8.55 -26.92 1.89
N ASN A 220 -8.46 -26.19 0.79
CA ASN A 220 -8.33 -24.73 0.78
C ASN A 220 -9.67 -24.00 0.55
N ALA A 221 -10.78 -24.70 0.45
CA ALA A 221 -12.10 -24.07 0.28
C ALA A 221 -12.52 -23.23 1.50
N GLU A 222 -11.92 -23.47 2.65
CA GLU A 222 -12.03 -22.66 3.85
C GLU A 222 -10.70 -21.95 4.11
N VAL A 223 -10.75 -20.63 4.23
CA VAL A 223 -9.58 -19.79 4.53
C VAL A 223 -9.68 -19.32 5.97
N ALA A 224 -8.66 -19.64 6.76
CA ALA A 224 -8.57 -19.27 8.15
C ALA A 224 -7.69 -18.00 8.35
N ALA A 225 -7.95 -17.25 9.43
CA ALA A 225 -7.16 -16.11 9.82
C ALA A 225 -5.76 -16.56 10.29
N PRO A 226 -4.67 -15.99 9.75
CA PRO A 226 -3.31 -16.34 10.15
C PRO A 226 -2.92 -15.80 11.53
N HIS A 227 -3.55 -14.72 11.99
CA HIS A 227 -3.33 -14.08 13.28
C HIS A 227 -4.58 -13.33 13.74
N ASP A 228 -4.58 -12.87 14.97
CA ASP A 228 -5.64 -12.03 15.53
C ASP A 228 -5.64 -10.65 14.86
N GLY A 229 -6.81 -10.09 14.60
CA GLY A 229 -6.90 -8.78 13.96
C GLY A 229 -8.32 -8.36 13.59
N ILE A 230 -8.44 -7.29 12.84
CA ILE A 230 -9.70 -6.80 12.29
C ILE A 230 -9.79 -7.21 10.82
N PHE A 231 -10.83 -7.95 10.47
CA PHE A 231 -11.06 -8.38 9.10
C PHE A 231 -11.61 -7.21 8.27
N ILE A 232 -10.90 -6.80 7.23
CA ILE A 232 -11.27 -5.67 6.36
C ILE A 232 -11.48 -6.18 4.95
N ILE A 233 -12.71 -6.10 4.44
CA ILE A 233 -13.04 -6.52 3.08
C ILE A 233 -12.49 -5.49 2.09
N GLU A 234 -11.72 -5.96 1.12
CA GLU A 234 -11.22 -5.11 0.05
C GLU A 234 -12.27 -4.88 -1.04
N ARG A 235 -12.05 -3.85 -1.85
CA ARG A 235 -12.94 -3.51 -2.95
C ARG A 235 -12.46 -4.17 -4.23
N ASP A 236 -13.42 -4.56 -5.05
CA ASP A 236 -13.14 -5.01 -6.41
C ASP A 236 -12.64 -3.85 -7.31
N TRP A 237 -12.24 -4.15 -8.53
CA TRP A 237 -11.80 -3.16 -9.52
C TRP A 237 -12.90 -2.14 -9.94
N ARG A 238 -14.17 -2.40 -9.59
CA ARG A 238 -15.32 -1.50 -9.79
C ARG A 238 -15.61 -0.65 -8.56
N GLY A 239 -14.88 -0.88 -7.44
CA GLY A 239 -15.08 -0.17 -6.19
C GLY A 239 -16.13 -0.78 -5.26
N ASN A 240 -16.70 -1.96 -5.59
CA ASN A 240 -17.66 -2.66 -4.74
C ASN A 240 -16.96 -3.55 -3.72
N LEU A 241 -17.53 -3.70 -2.54
CA LEU A 241 -17.09 -4.68 -1.57
C LEU A 241 -17.48 -6.08 -2.03
N TRP A 242 -16.60 -7.06 -1.83
CA TRP A 242 -16.90 -8.46 -2.06
C TRP A 242 -18.06 -8.93 -1.19
N LYS A 243 -18.94 -9.76 -1.76
CA LYS A 243 -20.14 -10.30 -1.10
C LYS A 243 -20.28 -11.79 -1.32
N VAL A 244 -21.03 -12.41 -0.43
CA VAL A 244 -21.49 -13.80 -0.62
C VAL A 244 -22.25 -13.91 -1.94
N GLY A 245 -21.88 -14.90 -2.74
CA GLY A 245 -22.43 -15.12 -4.08
C GLY A 245 -21.57 -14.57 -5.22
N ASP A 246 -20.61 -13.70 -4.93
CA ASP A 246 -19.68 -13.20 -5.95
C ASP A 246 -18.73 -14.32 -6.42
N THR A 247 -18.31 -14.19 -7.67
CA THR A 247 -17.35 -15.11 -8.29
C THR A 247 -15.99 -14.46 -8.38
N VAL A 248 -14.96 -15.14 -7.88
CA VAL A 248 -13.60 -14.66 -7.79
C VAL A 248 -12.62 -15.59 -8.50
N TRP A 249 -11.59 -15.02 -9.10
CA TRP A 249 -10.51 -15.81 -9.71
C TRP A 249 -9.52 -16.31 -8.64
N PRO A 250 -8.90 -17.48 -8.84
CA PRO A 250 -7.87 -17.99 -7.95
C PRO A 250 -6.74 -16.98 -7.71
N GLY A 251 -6.36 -16.80 -6.44
CA GLY A 251 -5.31 -15.86 -6.02
C GLY A 251 -5.75 -14.41 -5.90
N LEU A 252 -7.02 -14.09 -6.11
CA LEU A 252 -7.52 -12.73 -5.96
C LEU A 252 -7.65 -12.36 -4.49
N ARG A 253 -7.16 -11.17 -4.12
CA ARG A 253 -7.28 -10.63 -2.76
C ARG A 253 -8.73 -10.23 -2.49
N LEU A 254 -9.26 -10.71 -1.38
CA LEU A 254 -10.65 -10.47 -0.94
C LEU A 254 -10.72 -9.54 0.25
N ALA A 255 -9.78 -9.69 1.15
CA ALA A 255 -9.72 -8.96 2.39
C ALA A 255 -8.28 -8.78 2.85
N SER A 256 -8.09 -7.93 3.84
CA SER A 256 -6.84 -7.74 4.53
C SER A 256 -7.03 -7.89 6.03
N LEU A 257 -6.01 -8.43 6.69
CA LEU A 257 -5.97 -8.59 8.13
C LEU A 257 -4.76 -7.81 8.67
N PRO A 258 -4.93 -6.53 9.06
CA PRO A 258 -3.86 -5.71 9.60
C PRO A 258 -3.46 -6.18 11.01
N VAL A 259 -2.16 -6.20 11.27
CA VAL A 259 -1.59 -6.39 12.61
C VAL A 259 -1.63 -5.05 13.34
N LEU A 260 -2.36 -4.98 14.45
CA LEU A 260 -2.61 -3.73 15.17
C LEU A 260 -1.47 -3.31 16.11
N ASP A 261 -0.44 -4.14 16.27
CA ASP A 261 0.67 -3.88 17.19
C ASP A 261 1.51 -2.68 16.77
N ASP A 262 1.75 -2.56 15.46
CA ASP A 262 2.55 -1.51 14.85
C ASP A 262 1.72 -0.72 13.84
N MET A 263 1.46 0.54 14.17
CA MET A 263 0.73 1.46 13.30
C MET A 263 1.64 2.57 12.78
N GLU A 264 1.39 3.01 11.57
CA GLU A 264 2.06 4.15 10.95
C GLU A 264 1.02 5.06 10.28
N VAL A 265 1.39 6.31 10.04
CA VAL A 265 0.51 7.25 9.33
C VAL A 265 1.08 7.52 7.95
N GLU A 266 0.25 7.34 6.94
CA GLU A 266 0.53 7.80 5.60
C GLU A 266 -0.06 9.19 5.41
N ALA A 267 0.80 10.22 5.46
CA ALA A 267 0.44 11.62 5.32
C ALA A 267 0.69 12.11 3.88
N PHE A 268 -0.17 12.98 3.38
CA PHE A 268 -0.09 13.53 2.03
C PHE A 268 0.30 15.01 2.10
N VAL A 269 1.56 15.30 1.80
CA VAL A 269 2.11 16.65 1.81
C VAL A 269 2.01 17.27 0.42
N LEU A 270 1.48 18.48 0.34
CA LEU A 270 1.44 19.24 -0.91
C LEU A 270 2.87 19.45 -1.47
N GLU A 271 3.02 19.31 -2.78
CA GLU A 271 4.31 19.54 -3.45
C GLU A 271 4.92 20.90 -3.11
N ALA A 272 4.09 21.94 -2.98
CA ALA A 272 4.53 23.30 -2.63
C ALA A 272 5.14 23.39 -1.21
N ASP A 273 4.71 22.54 -0.29
CA ASP A 273 5.13 22.56 1.11
C ASP A 273 6.21 21.51 1.43
N ALA A 274 6.50 20.63 0.48
CA ALA A 274 7.40 19.50 0.68
C ALA A 274 8.89 19.86 0.75
N GLY A 275 9.25 21.12 0.41
CA GLY A 275 10.64 21.57 0.43
C GLY A 275 11.24 21.50 1.84
N GLY A 276 12.35 20.76 2.00
CA GLY A 276 13.05 20.58 3.28
C GLY A 276 12.61 19.37 4.10
N LEU A 277 11.66 18.57 3.62
CA LEU A 277 11.33 17.30 4.24
C LEU A 277 12.51 16.32 4.13
N SER A 278 12.85 15.68 5.23
CA SER A 278 13.87 14.62 5.27
C SER A 278 13.47 13.50 6.22
N ILE A 279 14.02 12.33 5.96
CA ILE A 279 13.81 11.15 6.82
C ILE A 279 14.42 11.44 8.20
N GLY A 280 13.72 11.02 9.26
CA GLY A 280 14.16 11.22 10.65
C GLY A 280 13.66 12.53 11.30
N LEU A 281 13.00 13.42 10.58
CA LEU A 281 12.41 14.62 11.18
C LEU A 281 11.28 14.26 12.15
N PRO A 282 11.19 15.00 13.28
CA PRO A 282 10.12 14.81 14.25
C PRO A 282 8.79 15.32 13.70
N ALA A 283 7.74 14.61 14.02
CA ALA A 283 6.37 14.92 13.67
C ALA A 283 5.44 14.69 14.85
N THR A 284 4.34 15.39 14.86
CA THR A 284 3.23 15.18 15.80
C THR A 284 2.01 14.75 15.01
N VAL A 285 1.37 13.70 15.47
CA VAL A 285 0.16 13.13 14.86
C VAL A 285 -1.00 13.30 15.83
N THR A 286 -2.13 13.81 15.34
CA THR A 286 -3.39 13.87 16.06
C THR A 286 -4.46 13.14 15.24
N LEU A 287 -5.23 12.28 15.89
CA LEU A 287 -6.34 11.59 15.25
C LEU A 287 -7.57 12.49 15.26
N GLU A 288 -8.29 12.56 14.14
CA GLU A 288 -9.54 13.35 14.09
C GLU A 288 -10.60 12.85 15.09
N ALA A 289 -10.58 11.55 15.39
CA ALA A 289 -11.47 10.96 16.41
C ALA A 289 -11.10 11.36 17.85
N ASN A 290 -9.84 11.74 18.13
CA ASN A 290 -9.32 12.12 19.44
C ASN A 290 -8.34 13.29 19.31
N PRO A 291 -8.82 14.50 19.04
CA PRO A 291 -7.95 15.66 18.74
C PRO A 291 -7.14 16.14 19.94
N ASP A 292 -7.54 15.77 21.15
CA ASP A 292 -6.87 16.19 22.40
C ASP A 292 -5.59 15.38 22.69
N VAL A 293 -5.36 14.27 21.97
CA VAL A 293 -4.19 13.40 22.17
C VAL A 293 -3.22 13.57 21.01
N ALA A 294 -2.01 14.03 21.35
CA ALA A 294 -0.93 14.18 20.38
C ALA A 294 0.05 13.00 20.51
N TYR A 295 0.27 12.29 19.44
CA TYR A 295 1.22 11.17 19.35
C TYR A 295 2.50 11.65 18.68
N LYS A 296 3.63 11.30 19.26
CA LYS A 296 4.94 11.57 18.66
C LYS A 296 5.22 10.57 17.53
N ALA A 297 5.78 11.08 16.46
CA ALA A 297 6.14 10.31 15.29
C ALA A 297 7.43 10.82 14.67
N THR A 298 8.04 10.00 13.82
CA THR A 298 9.21 10.37 13.02
C THR A 298 8.97 10.02 11.56
N ILE A 299 9.52 10.83 10.65
CA ILE A 299 9.43 10.53 9.21
C ILE A 299 10.30 9.31 8.92
N LYS A 300 9.64 8.21 8.52
CA LYS A 300 10.27 6.93 8.16
C LYS A 300 10.63 6.87 6.68
N ASN A 301 9.75 7.36 5.83
CA ASN A 301 9.95 7.35 4.38
C ASN A 301 9.21 8.51 3.71
N ILE A 302 9.75 8.96 2.57
CA ILE A 302 9.15 9.98 1.72
C ILE A 302 9.16 9.44 0.29
N ASP A 303 8.01 9.40 -0.36
CA ASP A 303 7.94 9.01 -1.77
C ASP A 303 8.75 9.99 -2.63
N LYS A 304 9.49 9.45 -3.58
CA LYS A 304 10.32 10.26 -4.50
C LYS A 304 9.52 10.89 -5.65
N LEU A 305 8.28 10.48 -5.83
CA LEU A 305 7.41 10.93 -6.91
C LEU A 305 6.13 11.53 -6.34
N ALA A 306 5.88 12.79 -6.68
CA ALA A 306 4.61 13.43 -6.38
C ALA A 306 3.51 12.87 -7.30
N LYS A 307 2.35 12.56 -6.74
CA LYS A 307 1.21 11.98 -7.45
C LYS A 307 -0.09 12.71 -7.09
N PRO A 308 -1.03 12.84 -8.03
CA PRO A 308 -2.36 13.33 -7.70
C PRO A 308 -3.10 12.31 -6.82
N ARG A 309 -3.72 12.79 -5.73
CA ARG A 309 -4.52 11.94 -4.83
C ARG A 309 -5.90 11.62 -5.41
N ILE A 310 -6.45 12.54 -6.16
CA ILE A 310 -7.77 12.41 -6.79
C ILE A 310 -7.56 12.45 -8.30
N ARG A 311 -8.21 11.53 -9.00
CA ARG A 311 -8.18 11.50 -10.46
C ARG A 311 -8.79 12.82 -10.99
N ASP A 312 -8.17 13.40 -12.00
CA ASP A 312 -8.59 14.64 -12.67
C ASP A 312 -8.42 15.94 -11.87
N VAL A 313 -7.79 15.89 -10.69
CA VAL A 313 -7.37 17.08 -9.94
C VAL A 313 -5.86 17.26 -10.08
N PRO A 314 -5.39 18.36 -10.71
CA PRO A 314 -3.95 18.58 -10.99
C PRO A 314 -3.19 19.09 -9.76
N ILE A 315 -3.42 18.49 -8.60
CA ILE A 315 -2.71 18.80 -7.35
C ILE A 315 -1.90 17.58 -6.96
N ASN A 316 -0.58 17.76 -6.91
CA ASN A 316 0.35 16.70 -6.56
C ASN A 316 0.66 16.72 -5.06
N TYR A 317 0.82 15.51 -4.52
CA TYR A 317 1.20 15.27 -3.13
C TYR A 317 2.36 14.28 -3.07
N PHE A 318 3.26 14.51 -2.13
CA PHE A 318 4.20 13.48 -1.70
C PHE A 318 3.57 12.65 -0.59
N SER A 319 3.62 11.32 -0.72
CA SER A 319 3.27 10.42 0.38
C SER A 319 4.45 10.33 1.34
N VAL A 320 4.18 10.64 2.60
CA VAL A 320 5.14 10.62 3.70
C VAL A 320 4.66 9.61 4.75
N ILE A 321 5.50 8.64 5.05
CA ILE A 321 5.21 7.62 6.06
C ILE A 321 5.83 8.04 7.37
N LEU A 322 5.00 8.16 8.38
CA LEU A 322 5.36 8.53 9.74
C LEU A 322 5.27 7.30 10.65
N ALA A 323 6.39 6.90 11.26
CA ALA A 323 6.41 5.88 12.27
C ALA A 323 6.00 6.50 13.62
N LEU A 324 5.01 5.92 14.28
CA LEU A 324 4.59 6.32 15.61
C LEU A 324 5.55 5.75 16.65
N GLU A 325 5.89 6.52 17.69
CA GLU A 325 6.70 6.02 18.81
C GLU A 325 5.93 5.03 19.68
N HIS A 326 4.62 5.18 19.75
CA HIS A 326 3.74 4.32 20.52
C HIS A 326 2.42 4.11 19.80
N THR A 327 1.95 2.87 19.76
CA THR A 327 0.66 2.46 19.19
C THR A 327 -0.34 2.22 20.31
N ASP A 328 -1.48 2.89 20.24
CA ASP A 328 -2.62 2.69 21.16
C ASP A 328 -3.68 1.83 20.44
N GLN A 329 -3.66 0.52 20.69
CA GLN A 329 -4.55 -0.44 20.02
C GLN A 329 -6.05 -0.22 20.29
N GLU A 330 -6.40 0.43 21.41
CA GLU A 330 -7.80 0.72 21.72
C GLU A 330 -8.35 1.88 20.89
N ARG A 331 -7.53 2.91 20.68
CA ARG A 331 -7.93 4.17 20.04
C ARG A 331 -7.54 4.25 18.57
N MET A 332 -6.49 3.53 18.17
CA MET A 332 -5.99 3.53 16.81
C MET A 332 -6.60 2.40 15.99
N LYS A 333 -7.34 2.77 14.94
CA LYS A 333 -7.90 1.80 13.99
C LYS A 333 -7.42 2.12 12.58
N PRO A 334 -7.06 1.11 11.77
CA PRO A 334 -6.69 1.32 10.38
C PRO A 334 -7.76 2.09 9.62
N GLY A 335 -7.34 3.02 8.76
CA GLY A 335 -8.24 3.86 7.98
C GLY A 335 -8.71 5.14 8.67
N GLN A 336 -8.45 5.33 9.97
CA GLN A 336 -8.77 6.60 10.65
C GLN A 336 -7.98 7.76 10.05
N ARG A 337 -8.62 8.91 9.95
CA ARG A 337 -7.97 10.15 9.53
C ARG A 337 -7.08 10.69 10.63
N ALA A 338 -5.91 11.14 10.23
CA ALA A 338 -4.93 11.76 11.09
C ALA A 338 -4.48 13.09 10.50
N ARG A 339 -4.30 14.07 11.36
CA ARG A 339 -3.63 15.33 11.03
C ARG A 339 -2.21 15.26 11.56
N THR A 340 -1.26 15.59 10.70
CA THR A 340 0.17 15.53 11.03
C THR A 340 0.78 16.90 10.97
N SER A 341 1.67 17.21 11.90
CA SER A 341 2.49 18.42 11.90
C SER A 341 3.95 18.01 11.96
N MET A 342 4.69 18.28 10.91
CA MET A 342 6.10 17.94 10.77
C MET A 342 6.94 19.20 11.01
N SER A 343 7.91 19.12 11.92
CA SER A 343 8.79 20.23 12.24
C SER A 343 10.02 20.18 11.34
N LEU A 344 10.13 21.21 10.48
CA LEU A 344 11.29 21.40 9.61
C LEU A 344 12.17 22.50 10.20
N ASP A 345 13.47 22.32 10.13
CA ASP A 345 14.46 23.38 10.33
C ASP A 345 14.28 24.15 11.66
N GLU A 346 14.42 23.42 12.79
CA GLU A 346 14.41 24.06 14.10
C GLU A 346 15.71 24.84 14.31
N ARG A 347 15.58 26.15 14.29
CA ARG A 347 16.75 27.09 14.47
C ARG A 347 16.36 28.26 15.34
N GLN A 348 17.36 28.83 16.02
CA GLN A 348 17.21 30.14 16.66
C GLN A 348 17.19 31.23 15.60
N ALA A 349 16.11 31.97 15.52
CA ALA A 349 15.96 33.03 14.52
C ALA A 349 15.34 34.31 15.13
N LEU A 350 15.65 35.44 14.55
CA LEU A 350 14.98 36.71 14.87
C LEU A 350 13.60 36.68 14.22
N ALA A 351 12.57 36.38 15.00
CA ALA A 351 11.20 36.33 14.51
C ALA A 351 10.37 37.49 15.06
N VAL A 352 9.55 38.06 14.20
CA VAL A 352 8.66 39.17 14.53
C VAL A 352 7.21 38.82 14.14
N PRO A 353 6.21 39.35 14.83
CA PRO A 353 4.83 39.24 14.42
C PRO A 353 4.62 39.78 13.01
N ARG A 354 3.83 39.06 12.20
CA ARG A 354 3.55 39.48 10.82
C ARG A 354 2.94 40.87 10.72
N GLU A 355 2.22 41.28 11.76
CA GLU A 355 1.61 42.61 11.88
C GLU A 355 2.64 43.77 11.99
N ALA A 356 3.89 43.47 12.38
CA ALA A 356 4.96 44.43 12.46
C ALA A 356 5.64 44.71 11.14
N ILE A 357 5.30 44.02 10.07
CA ILE A 357 5.89 44.16 8.74
C ILE A 357 4.93 44.93 7.84
N PHE A 358 5.40 46.06 7.33
CA PHE A 358 4.63 46.93 6.45
C PHE A 358 5.19 46.89 5.04
N GLU A 359 4.35 47.18 4.08
CA GLU A 359 4.76 47.34 2.69
C GLU A 359 4.71 48.80 2.26
N LYS A 360 5.84 49.35 1.80
CA LYS A 360 5.96 50.72 1.33
C LYS A 360 6.81 50.76 0.06
N ASN A 361 6.26 51.33 -0.99
CA ASN A 361 6.94 51.44 -2.29
C ASN A 361 7.50 50.10 -2.81
N GLY A 362 6.76 48.95 -2.61
CA GLY A 362 7.18 47.63 -3.02
C GLY A 362 8.29 47.00 -2.16
N ARG A 363 8.67 47.64 -1.02
CA ARG A 363 9.69 47.14 -0.08
C ARG A 363 9.01 46.74 1.23
N LYS A 364 9.53 45.71 1.88
CA LYS A 364 9.11 45.31 3.24
C LYS A 364 9.91 46.12 4.25
N VAL A 365 9.19 46.83 5.13
CA VAL A 365 9.78 47.74 6.13
C VAL A 365 9.22 47.47 7.50
N VAL A 366 10.02 47.77 8.53
CA VAL A 366 9.59 47.76 9.93
C VAL A 366 9.92 49.16 10.52
N TYR A 367 9.18 49.55 11.53
CA TYR A 367 9.43 50.80 12.25
C TYR A 367 10.06 50.48 13.60
N VAL A 368 11.37 50.80 13.73
CA VAL A 368 12.16 50.59 14.96
C VAL A 368 12.06 51.81 15.86
N SER A 369 11.75 51.60 17.11
CA SER A 369 11.71 52.67 18.13
C SER A 369 13.13 53.09 18.55
N ASN A 370 13.46 54.39 18.43
CA ASN A 370 14.73 54.96 18.85
C ASN A 370 14.62 55.85 20.13
N GLY A 371 13.51 55.70 20.90
CA GLY A 371 13.25 56.49 22.12
C GLY A 371 12.59 57.85 21.86
N ASN A 372 12.85 58.52 20.74
CA ASN A 372 12.24 59.79 20.36
C ASN A 372 11.19 59.68 19.24
N GLY A 373 11.03 58.47 18.68
CA GLY A 373 10.10 58.18 17.58
C GLY A 373 10.34 56.79 16.99
N PHE A 374 9.93 56.65 15.73
CA PHE A 374 10.09 55.42 14.97
C PHE A 374 10.92 55.72 13.71
N GLU A 375 11.90 54.88 13.46
CA GLU A 375 12.76 54.92 12.28
C GLU A 375 12.33 53.79 11.32
N GLU A 376 12.12 54.14 10.06
CA GLU A 376 11.82 53.16 9.02
C GLU A 376 13.08 52.40 8.61
N ARG A 377 13.06 51.06 8.70
CA ARG A 377 14.16 50.21 8.22
C ARG A 377 13.64 49.17 7.25
N THR A 378 14.32 49.05 6.13
CA THR A 378 14.04 47.99 5.15
C THR A 378 14.54 46.67 5.71
N VAL A 379 13.70 45.62 5.60
CA VAL A 379 14.03 44.27 6.09
C VAL A 379 13.97 43.27 4.95
N THR A 380 14.89 42.31 5.03
CA THR A 380 14.83 41.10 4.20
C THR A 380 14.17 40.01 5.00
N LEU A 381 13.09 39.48 4.44
CA LEU A 381 12.33 38.39 5.06
C LEU A 381 12.89 37.05 4.60
N ASP A 382 12.83 36.05 5.48
CA ASP A 382 13.14 34.67 5.19
C ASP A 382 11.84 33.85 5.27
N VAL A 383 11.82 32.77 6.00
CA VAL A 383 10.68 31.86 6.12
C VAL A 383 9.60 32.44 7.05
N SER A 384 8.34 32.29 6.70
CA SER A 384 7.21 32.67 7.55
C SER A 384 6.49 31.41 8.10
N SER A 385 6.03 31.52 9.33
CA SER A 385 5.15 30.57 10.01
C SER A 385 3.82 31.27 10.32
N PRO A 386 2.75 30.56 10.66
CA PRO A 386 1.51 31.20 11.10
C PRO A 386 1.76 32.18 12.26
N GLY A 387 1.60 33.47 12.00
CA GLY A 387 1.74 34.54 12.99
C GLY A 387 3.15 35.17 13.13
N LEU A 388 4.23 34.46 12.80
CA LEU A 388 5.60 34.94 12.91
C LEU A 388 6.34 34.94 11.55
N VAL A 389 7.23 35.92 11.36
CA VAL A 389 8.09 35.97 10.18
C VAL A 389 9.53 36.13 10.63
N VAL A 390 10.41 35.31 10.07
CA VAL A 390 11.85 35.40 10.33
C VAL A 390 12.44 36.53 9.50
N ILE A 391 13.21 37.37 10.16
CA ILE A 391 13.96 38.47 9.51
C ILE A 391 15.42 38.04 9.34
N GLN A 392 15.90 38.07 8.11
CA GLN A 392 17.29 37.76 7.77
C GLN A 392 18.23 38.94 8.04
N SER A 393 17.76 40.17 7.75
CA SER A 393 18.54 41.37 7.94
C SER A 393 17.66 42.62 8.13
N GLY A 394 18.19 43.68 8.79
CA GLY A 394 17.52 44.95 8.99
C GLY A 394 17.13 45.25 10.44
N VAL A 395 17.06 44.25 11.33
CA VAL A 395 16.81 44.44 12.77
C VAL A 395 17.75 43.58 13.60
N GLY A 396 18.04 44.01 14.82
CA GLY A 396 18.83 43.27 15.80
C GLY A 396 18.02 42.75 16.98
N ALA A 397 18.59 41.79 17.73
CA ALA A 397 17.99 41.36 18.98
C ALA A 397 17.96 42.53 19.98
N GLY A 398 16.82 42.78 20.62
CA GLY A 398 16.58 43.89 21.54
C GLY A 398 15.94 45.10 20.87
N ASP A 399 15.87 45.20 19.56
CA ASP A 399 15.16 46.27 18.87
C ASP A 399 13.67 46.23 19.22
N ARG A 400 13.05 47.41 19.42
CA ARG A 400 11.60 47.51 19.62
C ARG A 400 10.95 47.98 18.34
N ILE A 401 10.12 47.15 17.76
CA ILE A 401 9.41 47.43 16.51
C ILE A 401 7.93 47.72 16.75
N ALA A 402 7.37 48.61 15.94
CA ALA A 402 5.96 48.98 16.01
C ALA A 402 5.07 47.83 15.43
N LEU A 403 4.01 47.49 16.14
CA LEU A 403 2.99 46.55 15.67
C LEU A 403 1.90 47.24 14.82
N ARG A 404 1.95 48.56 14.72
CA ARG A 404 1.04 49.39 13.92
C ARG A 404 1.85 50.49 13.25
N ASP A 405 1.46 50.84 12.03
CA ASP A 405 2.10 51.89 11.27
C ASP A 405 2.04 53.25 12.05
N PRO A 406 3.18 53.75 12.54
CA PRO A 406 3.22 55.00 13.30
C PRO A 406 2.95 56.23 12.44
N THR A 407 2.99 56.12 11.12
CA THR A 407 2.76 57.22 10.18
C THR A 407 1.27 57.42 9.87
N ARG A 408 0.40 56.48 10.25
CA ARG A 408 -1.05 56.56 10.05
C ARG A 408 -1.74 57.05 11.36
N PRO A 409 -2.60 58.06 11.30
CA PRO A 409 -3.33 58.52 12.48
C PRO A 409 -4.23 57.46 13.04
N ALA A 410 -4.36 57.36 14.37
CA ALA A 410 -5.21 56.42 15.07
C ALA A 410 -6.69 56.72 14.73
N GLY A 411 -7.25 55.99 13.80
CA GLY A 411 -8.65 56.18 13.36
C GLY A 411 -8.93 55.87 11.90
N ALA A 412 -7.90 55.73 11.05
CA ALA A 412 -8.11 55.27 9.67
C ALA A 412 -8.38 53.76 9.67
N ALA A 413 -9.65 53.39 9.41
CA ALA A 413 -10.01 51.99 9.22
C ALA A 413 -9.15 51.36 8.10
N ALA A 414 -8.74 50.12 8.30
CA ALA A 414 -8.07 49.35 7.26
C ALA A 414 -8.98 49.27 6.04
N ASP A 415 -8.51 49.81 4.91
CA ASP A 415 -9.13 49.53 3.60
C ASP A 415 -9.13 48.04 3.41
N ARG A 416 -10.31 47.44 3.52
CA ARG A 416 -10.52 46.09 3.05
C ARG A 416 -10.29 46.09 1.54
N PRO A 417 -9.47 45.19 1.01
CA PRO A 417 -9.41 45.04 -0.43
C PRO A 417 -10.80 44.69 -0.93
N ALA A 418 -11.31 45.45 -1.88
CA ALA A 418 -12.58 45.21 -2.54
C ALA A 418 -12.61 43.78 -3.04
N GLN A 419 -13.56 43.00 -2.54
CA GLN A 419 -13.92 41.71 -3.12
C GLN A 419 -14.35 41.98 -4.55
N GLY A 420 -13.51 41.55 -5.51
CA GLY A 420 -13.83 41.59 -6.92
C GLY A 420 -15.12 40.81 -7.17
N ALA A 421 -16.07 41.45 -7.75
CA ALA A 421 -17.26 40.86 -8.32
C ALA A 421 -16.87 39.86 -9.41
N THR A 422 -17.35 38.67 -9.28
CA THR A 422 -17.43 37.64 -10.32
C THR A 422 -18.39 38.08 -11.46
N PRO A 423 -18.15 37.68 -12.68
CA PRO A 423 -19.21 37.08 -13.47
C PRO A 423 -19.12 35.54 -13.49
#